data_2bfba669ed3a3952aad2295ba3338352
#
_entry.id   2bfba669ed3a3952aad2295ba3338352
#
_cell.length_a   1.000
_cell.length_b   1.000
_cell.length_c   1.000
_cell.angle_alpha   90.00
_cell.angle_beta   90.00
_cell.angle_gamma   90.00
#
_symmetry.space_group_name_H-M   'P 1'
#
loop_
_entity.id
_entity.type
_entity.pdbx_description
1 polymer ?
#
loop_
_entity_poly.entity_id
_entity_poly.type
_entity_poly.pdbx_seq_one_letter_code
_entity_poly.pdbx_strand_id
1 'polypeptide(L)'
;DKVLYLYRLLPIPFRTICQMLYEHAHFDSYGVGENLITSASDPVFGGVYKLVAVKKPDGSYTPKMKCSDSASKAIIPGKKMPWRLYDENGQAQCDLIAMDGEVIEAGKPVTMVNLDSDAIERTITFTPTAVRPLLVPHIVGGKLAIELPSIAEKKAYIAKQLTEETWESELRLECPHKHYVNMTPAVAECRSRMYAELHGGKV
;
A
#
# COMPACT_ATOMS: atom_id res chain seq x y z
N ASP A 1 40.18 13.79 -3.13
CA ASP A 1 38.82 13.69 -3.69
C ASP A 1 38.11 15.02 -3.45
N LYS A 2 37.75 15.72 -4.51
CA LYS A 2 36.99 16.98 -4.41
C LYS A 2 35.53 16.64 -4.52
N VAL A 3 34.77 16.84 -3.42
CA VAL A 3 33.32 16.72 -3.42
C VAL A 3 32.74 17.98 -4.10
N LEU A 4 32.01 17.79 -5.18
CA LEU A 4 31.36 18.89 -5.88
C LEU A 4 29.89 18.96 -5.44
N TYR A 5 29.51 20.07 -4.79
CA TYR A 5 28.15 20.33 -4.35
C TYR A 5 27.44 21.26 -5.31
N LEU A 6 26.24 20.89 -5.76
CA LEU A 6 25.37 21.78 -6.50
C LEU A 6 24.39 22.47 -5.52
N TYR A 7 24.65 23.74 -5.22
CA TYR A 7 23.71 24.60 -4.52
C TYR A 7 23.02 25.52 -5.51
N ARG A 8 21.71 25.50 -5.52
CA ARG A 8 20.91 26.43 -6.32
C ARG A 8 19.95 27.18 -5.41
N LEU A 9 19.92 28.50 -5.56
CA LEU A 9 18.99 29.39 -4.86
C LEU A 9 17.54 29.22 -5.31
N LEU A 10 17.30 28.55 -6.45
CA LEU A 10 15.97 28.21 -6.94
C LEU A 10 15.70 26.71 -6.73
N PRO A 11 14.44 26.32 -6.44
CA PRO A 11 14.08 24.93 -6.27
C PRO A 11 14.47 24.12 -7.52
N ILE A 12 15.24 23.06 -7.31
CA ILE A 12 15.62 22.13 -8.38
C ILE A 12 14.50 21.10 -8.54
N PRO A 13 13.78 21.07 -9.67
CA PRO A 13 12.82 20.01 -9.93
C PRO A 13 13.56 18.66 -10.00
N PHE A 14 12.92 17.61 -9.52
CA PHE A 14 13.47 16.25 -9.59
C PHE A 14 13.90 15.86 -11.02
N ARG A 15 13.12 16.23 -12.03
CA ARG A 15 13.45 16.03 -13.45
C ARG A 15 14.81 16.63 -13.85
N THR A 16 15.21 17.74 -13.26
CA THR A 16 16.53 18.36 -13.53
C THR A 16 17.65 17.47 -12.99
N ILE A 17 17.47 16.83 -11.84
CA ILE A 17 18.44 15.87 -11.30
C ILE A 17 18.54 14.64 -12.22
N CYS A 18 17.41 14.10 -12.67
CA CYS A 18 17.38 12.98 -13.61
C CYS A 18 18.09 13.33 -14.94
N GLN A 19 17.84 14.52 -15.46
CA GLN A 19 18.50 15.00 -16.68
C GLN A 19 20.02 15.13 -16.49
N MET A 20 20.47 15.70 -15.37
CA MET A 20 21.90 15.80 -15.04
C MET A 20 22.56 14.43 -14.94
N LEU A 21 21.89 13.46 -14.32
CA LEU A 21 22.37 12.07 -14.24
C LEU A 21 22.43 11.43 -15.63
N TYR A 22 21.43 11.66 -16.46
CA TYR A 22 21.40 11.16 -17.84
C TYR A 22 22.51 11.76 -18.71
N GLU A 23 22.81 13.04 -18.51
CA GLU A 23 23.89 13.77 -19.19
C GLU A 23 25.29 13.48 -18.58
N HIS A 24 25.38 12.55 -17.64
CA HIS A 24 26.60 12.17 -16.93
C HIS A 24 27.32 13.37 -16.26
N ALA A 25 26.55 14.31 -15.74
CA ALA A 25 27.10 15.43 -15.00
C ALA A 25 27.83 14.97 -13.73
N HIS A 26 29.05 15.44 -13.55
CA HIS A 26 29.92 15.03 -12.44
C HIS A 26 29.58 15.82 -11.17
N PHE A 27 28.61 15.35 -10.41
CA PHE A 27 28.26 15.84 -9.08
C PHE A 27 28.22 14.70 -8.07
N ASP A 28 28.79 14.91 -6.90
CA ASP A 28 28.81 13.94 -5.82
C ASP A 28 27.57 14.04 -4.91
N SER A 29 26.92 15.23 -4.86
CA SER A 29 25.68 15.42 -4.11
C SER A 29 24.84 16.57 -4.62
N TYR A 30 23.55 16.54 -4.28
CA TYR A 30 22.56 17.55 -4.66
C TYR A 30 21.93 18.15 -3.39
N GLY A 31 21.93 19.49 -3.31
CA GLY A 31 21.17 20.19 -2.28
C GLY A 31 19.72 20.38 -2.74
N VAL A 32 18.80 19.59 -2.23
CA VAL A 32 17.35 19.67 -2.53
C VAL A 32 16.64 20.19 -1.29
N GLY A 33 15.87 21.26 -1.42
CA GLY A 33 15.24 21.94 -0.30
C GLY A 33 13.74 22.10 -0.47
N GLU A 34 13.29 23.27 -0.88
CA GLU A 34 11.88 23.70 -0.85
C GLU A 34 10.92 22.72 -1.54
N ASN A 35 11.21 22.25 -2.74
CA ASN A 35 10.34 21.31 -3.46
C ASN A 35 10.19 19.96 -2.75
N LEU A 36 11.22 19.53 -2.02
CA LEU A 36 11.17 18.27 -1.26
C LEU A 36 10.36 18.46 0.03
N ILE A 37 10.61 19.53 0.79
CA ILE A 37 9.95 19.79 2.06
C ILE A 37 8.47 20.14 1.88
N THR A 38 8.15 20.90 0.84
CA THR A 38 6.77 21.30 0.53
C THR A 38 6.01 20.25 -0.26
N SER A 39 6.67 19.19 -0.72
CA SER A 39 6.08 18.21 -1.67
C SER A 39 5.41 18.91 -2.86
N ALA A 40 6.15 19.81 -3.54
CA ALA A 40 5.60 20.81 -4.45
C ALA A 40 4.74 20.23 -5.60
N SER A 41 4.92 18.95 -5.95
CA SER A 41 4.09 18.24 -6.94
C SER A 41 2.72 17.81 -6.38
N ASP A 42 2.64 17.51 -5.08
CA ASP A 42 1.41 17.11 -4.37
C ASP A 42 1.51 17.53 -2.89
N PRO A 43 1.28 18.82 -2.58
CA PRO A 43 1.52 19.38 -1.25
C PRO A 43 0.41 19.06 -0.24
N VAL A 44 -0.69 18.45 -0.68
CA VAL A 44 -1.86 18.20 0.16
C VAL A 44 -2.10 16.70 0.33
N PHE A 45 -1.94 16.20 1.55
CA PHE A 45 -2.37 14.85 1.90
C PHE A 45 -3.89 14.83 2.11
N GLY A 46 -4.62 14.26 1.15
CA GLY A 46 -6.05 14.01 1.29
C GLY A 46 -6.31 12.88 2.29
N GLY A 47 -6.72 13.20 3.50
CA GLY A 47 -7.13 12.22 4.50
C GLY A 47 -8.63 11.94 4.44
N VAL A 48 -9.02 10.67 4.39
CA VAL A 48 -10.42 10.25 4.44
C VAL A 48 -10.59 9.16 5.50
N TYR A 49 -11.56 9.35 6.37
CA TYR A 49 -11.96 8.36 7.37
C TYR A 49 -13.32 7.77 7.03
N LYS A 50 -13.43 6.43 7.04
CA LYS A 50 -14.68 5.71 6.77
C LYS A 50 -14.92 4.65 7.82
N LEU A 51 -16.15 4.60 8.37
CA LEU A 51 -16.58 3.52 9.25
C LEU A 51 -16.81 2.26 8.41
N VAL A 52 -16.09 1.19 8.73
CA VAL A 52 -16.16 -0.10 8.02
C VAL A 52 -16.67 -1.26 8.86
N ALA A 53 -16.64 -1.14 10.19
CA ALA A 53 -17.16 -2.15 11.10
C ALA A 53 -17.47 -1.56 12.49
N VAL A 54 -18.41 -2.15 13.19
CA VAL A 54 -18.74 -1.83 14.59
C VAL A 54 -18.63 -3.10 15.41
N LYS A 55 -17.90 -3.02 16.53
CA LYS A 55 -17.76 -4.11 17.49
C LYS A 55 -19.03 -4.28 18.29
N LYS A 56 -19.52 -5.52 18.43
CA LYS A 56 -20.67 -5.88 19.26
C LYS A 56 -20.22 -6.23 20.69
N PRO A 57 -21.19 -6.31 21.63
CA PRO A 57 -20.90 -6.74 23.01
C PRO A 57 -20.29 -8.13 23.11
N ASP A 58 -20.63 -9.04 22.19
CA ASP A 58 -20.09 -10.41 22.12
C ASP A 58 -18.65 -10.48 21.55
N GLY A 59 -18.07 -9.31 21.19
CA GLY A 59 -16.73 -9.20 20.63
C GLY A 59 -16.66 -9.33 19.09
N SER A 60 -17.72 -9.80 18.45
CA SER A 60 -17.81 -9.89 16.98
C SER A 60 -17.93 -8.51 16.33
N TYR A 61 -17.73 -8.43 15.01
CA TYR A 61 -17.82 -7.19 14.26
C TYR A 61 -18.94 -7.24 13.22
N THR A 62 -19.78 -6.21 13.21
CA THR A 62 -20.77 -6.02 12.15
C THR A 62 -20.17 -5.14 11.07
N PRO A 63 -20.06 -5.62 9.82
CA PRO A 63 -19.62 -4.80 8.71
C PRO A 63 -20.51 -3.56 8.52
N LYS A 64 -19.89 -2.44 8.11
CA LYS A 64 -20.58 -1.20 7.77
C LYS A 64 -20.03 -0.69 6.45
N MET A 65 -20.95 -0.10 5.66
CA MET A 65 -20.61 0.53 4.39
C MET A 65 -21.38 1.85 4.27
N LYS A 66 -20.69 2.89 3.80
CA LYS A 66 -21.36 4.13 3.41
C LYS A 66 -21.93 3.96 2.01
N CYS A 67 -23.20 4.31 1.83
CA CYS A 67 -23.80 4.41 0.51
C CYS A 67 -23.06 5.47 -0.33
N SER A 68 -22.82 5.16 -1.58
CA SER A 68 -22.20 6.07 -2.55
C SER A 68 -22.82 5.82 -3.92
N ASP A 69 -23.14 6.90 -4.64
CA ASP A 69 -23.73 6.82 -5.99
C ASP A 69 -22.77 6.24 -7.04
N SER A 70 -21.48 6.13 -6.69
CA SER A 70 -20.44 5.56 -7.55
C SER A 70 -19.86 4.30 -6.96
N ALA A 71 -19.88 3.20 -7.72
CA ALA A 71 -19.26 1.92 -7.34
C ALA A 71 -17.75 2.05 -7.10
N SER A 72 -17.08 2.95 -7.82
CA SER A 72 -15.64 3.22 -7.64
C SER A 72 -15.32 3.87 -6.29
N LYS A 73 -16.31 4.51 -5.64
CA LYS A 73 -16.20 5.11 -4.31
C LYS A 73 -16.70 4.18 -3.20
N ALA A 74 -17.19 2.98 -3.55
CA ALA A 74 -17.65 2.01 -2.57
C ALA A 74 -16.47 1.49 -1.74
N ILE A 75 -16.56 1.68 -0.42
CA ILE A 75 -15.54 1.21 0.54
C ILE A 75 -15.58 -0.31 0.67
N ILE A 76 -14.51 -0.89 1.19
CA ILE A 76 -14.43 -2.31 1.55
C ILE A 76 -14.89 -2.47 2.99
N PRO A 77 -16.05 -3.09 3.26
CA PRO A 77 -16.61 -3.23 4.60
C PRO A 77 -15.90 -4.31 5.43
N GLY A 78 -16.18 -4.33 6.72
CA GLY A 78 -15.71 -5.35 7.65
C GLY A 78 -14.40 -5.00 8.36
N LYS A 79 -14.11 -5.71 9.44
CA LYS A 79 -12.79 -5.73 10.08
C LYS A 79 -11.87 -6.62 9.23
N LYS A 80 -10.72 -6.10 8.85
CA LYS A 80 -9.85 -6.73 7.86
C LYS A 80 -8.41 -6.76 8.32
N MET A 81 -7.65 -7.73 7.77
CA MET A 81 -6.21 -7.84 7.91
C MET A 81 -5.58 -7.82 6.51
N PRO A 82 -4.76 -6.82 6.16
CA PRO A 82 -3.97 -6.86 4.94
C PRO A 82 -2.72 -7.72 5.13
N TRP A 83 -2.42 -8.50 4.09
CA TRP A 83 -1.28 -9.39 4.02
C TRP A 83 -0.45 -9.05 2.80
N ARG A 84 0.88 -9.14 2.88
CA ARG A 84 1.78 -9.12 1.73
C ARG A 84 2.17 -10.53 1.36
N LEU A 85 2.04 -10.86 0.09
CA LEU A 85 2.35 -12.17 -0.48
C LEU A 85 3.65 -12.07 -1.30
N TYR A 86 4.56 -13.00 -1.07
CA TYR A 86 5.88 -13.02 -1.70
C TYR A 86 6.04 -14.22 -2.61
N ASP A 87 6.82 -14.04 -3.68
CA ASP A 87 7.25 -15.11 -4.58
C ASP A 87 8.50 -15.83 -4.06
N GLU A 88 9.02 -16.74 -4.88
CA GLU A 88 10.23 -17.54 -4.60
C GLU A 88 11.52 -16.71 -4.50
N ASN A 89 11.53 -15.51 -5.08
CA ASN A 89 12.66 -14.59 -5.05
C ASN A 89 12.60 -13.63 -3.85
N GLY A 90 11.54 -13.70 -3.04
CA GLY A 90 11.29 -12.79 -1.93
C GLY A 90 10.69 -11.44 -2.36
N GLN A 91 10.27 -11.30 -3.63
CA GLN A 91 9.62 -10.09 -4.12
C GLN A 91 8.13 -10.08 -3.81
N ALA A 92 7.60 -8.92 -3.44
CA ALA A 92 6.19 -8.73 -3.14
C ALA A 92 5.35 -8.79 -4.41
N GLN A 93 4.58 -9.87 -4.59
CA GLN A 93 3.70 -10.06 -5.75
C GLN A 93 2.45 -9.21 -5.67
N CYS A 94 1.85 -9.14 -4.49
CA CYS A 94 0.66 -8.33 -4.23
C CYS A 94 0.39 -8.21 -2.74
N ASP A 95 -0.46 -7.26 -2.40
CA ASP A 95 -1.11 -7.21 -1.09
C ASP A 95 -2.51 -7.83 -1.19
N LEU A 96 -2.92 -8.55 -0.14
CA LEU A 96 -4.20 -9.22 -0.03
C LEU A 96 -4.99 -8.69 1.16
N ILE A 97 -6.19 -8.22 0.92
CA ILE A 97 -7.13 -7.82 1.98
C ILE A 97 -7.98 -9.04 2.35
N ALA A 98 -7.81 -9.55 3.56
CA ALA A 98 -8.58 -10.67 4.12
C ALA A 98 -9.52 -10.19 5.22
N MET A 99 -10.60 -10.93 5.51
CA MET A 99 -11.41 -10.68 6.70
C MET A 99 -10.59 -11.01 7.96
N ASP A 100 -10.90 -10.35 9.05
CA ASP A 100 -10.33 -10.67 10.35
C ASP A 100 -10.65 -12.12 10.73
N GLY A 101 -9.62 -12.90 11.03
CA GLY A 101 -9.73 -14.32 11.33
C GLY A 101 -9.46 -15.26 10.15
N GLU A 102 -9.38 -14.78 8.91
CA GLU A 102 -8.86 -15.58 7.80
C GLU A 102 -7.34 -15.78 7.97
N VAL A 103 -6.90 -17.02 7.81
CA VAL A 103 -5.49 -17.39 7.93
C VAL A 103 -4.91 -17.58 6.53
N ILE A 104 -3.89 -16.79 6.21
CA ILE A 104 -3.15 -16.89 4.95
C ILE A 104 -1.81 -17.57 5.26
N GLU A 105 -1.53 -18.70 4.58
CA GLU A 105 -0.36 -19.52 4.85
C GLU A 105 0.57 -19.61 3.64
N ALA A 106 1.87 -19.53 3.91
CA ALA A 106 2.89 -19.78 2.89
C ALA A 106 2.80 -21.24 2.38
N GLY A 107 3.05 -21.44 1.09
CA GLY A 107 2.99 -22.74 0.45
C GLY A 107 1.58 -23.26 0.13
N LYS A 108 0.53 -22.52 0.52
CA LYS A 108 -0.85 -22.89 0.17
C LYS A 108 -1.41 -21.98 -0.93
N PRO A 109 -2.19 -22.50 -1.89
CA PRO A 109 -2.82 -21.67 -2.91
C PRO A 109 -3.85 -20.75 -2.29
N VAL A 110 -3.80 -19.48 -2.65
CA VAL A 110 -4.72 -18.43 -2.23
C VAL A 110 -5.48 -17.94 -3.46
N THR A 111 -6.80 -18.06 -3.42
CA THR A 111 -7.67 -17.47 -4.44
C THR A 111 -8.00 -16.04 -4.06
N MET A 112 -7.83 -15.14 -5.00
CA MET A 112 -7.97 -13.70 -4.80
C MET A 112 -8.90 -13.11 -5.85
N VAL A 113 -9.65 -12.08 -5.48
CA VAL A 113 -10.44 -11.26 -6.39
C VAL A 113 -9.70 -9.94 -6.62
N ASN A 114 -9.48 -9.60 -7.87
CA ASN A 114 -8.78 -8.38 -8.24
C ASN A 114 -9.65 -7.15 -7.92
N LEU A 115 -9.04 -6.14 -7.28
CA LEU A 115 -9.68 -4.86 -6.98
C LEU A 115 -9.72 -3.92 -8.19
N ASP A 116 -8.87 -4.14 -9.17
CA ASP A 116 -8.82 -3.32 -10.37
C ASP A 116 -10.04 -3.62 -11.25
N SER A 117 -10.83 -2.58 -11.53
CA SER A 117 -12.03 -2.70 -12.37
C SER A 117 -11.70 -3.04 -13.83
N ASP A 118 -10.49 -2.68 -14.27
CA ASP A 118 -10.03 -2.85 -15.66
C ASP A 118 -9.25 -4.15 -15.86
N ALA A 119 -9.09 -4.96 -14.80
CA ALA A 119 -8.40 -6.23 -14.89
C ALA A 119 -9.13 -7.22 -15.81
N ILE A 120 -8.37 -7.87 -16.69
CA ILE A 120 -8.87 -8.91 -17.59
C ILE A 120 -9.34 -10.12 -16.77
N GLU A 121 -8.54 -10.51 -15.78
CA GLU A 121 -8.87 -11.61 -14.86
C GLU A 121 -9.39 -11.06 -13.54
N ARG A 122 -10.63 -11.41 -13.21
CA ARG A 122 -11.28 -11.02 -11.94
C ARG A 122 -10.84 -11.88 -10.78
N THR A 123 -10.50 -13.13 -11.03
CA THR A 123 -10.11 -14.11 -10.01
C THR A 123 -8.73 -14.68 -10.36
N ILE A 124 -7.81 -14.61 -9.41
CA ILE A 124 -6.44 -15.07 -9.56
C ILE A 124 -6.16 -16.06 -8.44
N THR A 125 -5.40 -17.12 -8.72
CA THR A 125 -4.88 -18.02 -7.69
C THR A 125 -3.36 -17.96 -7.69
N PHE A 126 -2.78 -17.73 -6.52
CA PHE A 126 -1.34 -17.63 -6.32
C PHE A 126 -0.92 -18.46 -5.10
N THR A 127 0.23 -19.10 -5.16
CA THR A 127 0.82 -19.84 -4.03
C THR A 127 2.04 -19.06 -3.54
N PRO A 128 1.90 -18.27 -2.45
CA PRO A 128 3.01 -17.49 -1.93
C PRO A 128 4.05 -18.38 -1.23
N THR A 129 5.33 -18.08 -1.39
CA THR A 129 6.42 -18.73 -0.66
C THR A 129 6.59 -18.16 0.76
N ALA A 130 6.20 -16.90 0.94
CA ALA A 130 6.16 -16.24 2.24
C ALA A 130 4.95 -15.28 2.31
N VAL A 131 4.47 -15.04 3.52
CA VAL A 131 3.35 -14.12 3.79
C VAL A 131 3.69 -13.24 5.00
N ARG A 132 3.25 -11.98 4.98
CA ARG A 132 3.46 -11.04 6.07
C ARG A 132 2.18 -10.26 6.39
N PRO A 133 1.65 -10.29 7.63
CA PRO A 133 0.60 -9.38 8.03
C PRO A 133 1.14 -7.95 8.07
N LEU A 134 0.37 -6.99 7.55
CA LEU A 134 0.84 -5.60 7.43
C LEU A 134 0.39 -4.72 8.60
N LEU A 135 -0.59 -5.15 9.39
CA LEU A 135 -1.02 -4.40 10.56
C LEU A 135 -0.22 -4.82 11.79
N VAL A 136 0.50 -3.88 12.37
CA VAL A 136 1.24 -4.06 13.62
C VAL A 136 0.62 -3.16 14.69
N PRO A 137 0.19 -3.71 15.85
CA PRO A 137 -0.38 -2.91 16.93
C PRO A 137 0.72 -2.05 17.57
N HIS A 138 0.61 -0.73 17.45
CA HIS A 138 1.55 0.22 18.05
C HIS A 138 1.08 0.74 19.40
N ILE A 139 -0.25 0.89 19.57
CA ILE A 139 -0.85 1.36 20.82
C ILE A 139 -1.96 0.38 21.21
N VAL A 140 -1.86 -0.18 22.39
CA VAL A 140 -2.85 -1.11 22.97
C VAL A 140 -3.24 -0.61 24.36
N GLY A 141 -4.55 -0.45 24.60
CA GLY A 141 -5.04 0.04 25.88
C GLY A 141 -4.47 1.41 26.30
N GLY A 142 -4.21 2.30 25.32
CA GLY A 142 -3.64 3.63 25.56
C GLY A 142 -2.14 3.62 25.86
N LYS A 143 -1.46 2.48 25.76
CA LYS A 143 -0.02 2.36 25.98
C LYS A 143 0.70 1.94 24.72
N LEU A 144 1.95 2.38 24.57
CA LEU A 144 2.82 1.95 23.48
C LEU A 144 3.10 0.44 23.62
N ALA A 145 2.82 -0.33 22.58
CA ALA A 145 2.93 -1.78 22.54
C ALA A 145 4.22 -2.26 21.83
N ILE A 146 4.97 -1.35 21.24
CA ILE A 146 6.24 -1.64 20.55
C ILE A 146 7.33 -0.69 21.05
N GLU A 147 8.58 -1.11 20.94
CA GLU A 147 9.71 -0.20 21.00
C GLU A 147 9.80 0.59 19.70
N LEU A 148 9.93 1.91 19.80
CA LEU A 148 10.02 2.76 18.61
C LEU A 148 11.42 2.59 17.97
N PRO A 149 11.47 2.21 16.69
CA PRO A 149 12.76 2.01 16.03
C PRO A 149 13.53 3.33 15.89
N SER A 150 14.83 3.26 16.02
CA SER A 150 15.76 4.37 15.75
C SER A 150 15.70 4.80 14.28
N ILE A 151 16.26 5.96 13.96
CA ILE A 151 16.37 6.44 12.57
C ILE A 151 17.21 5.47 11.72
N ALA A 152 18.28 4.89 12.28
CA ALA A 152 19.12 3.92 11.57
C ALA A 152 18.33 2.66 11.18
N GLU A 153 17.55 2.11 12.11
CA GLU A 153 16.70 0.94 11.85
C GLU A 153 15.61 1.23 10.82
N LYS A 154 14.99 2.42 10.87
CA LYS A 154 14.01 2.85 9.85
C LYS A 154 14.64 2.94 8.47
N LYS A 155 15.85 3.49 8.37
CA LYS A 155 16.60 3.57 7.10
C LYS A 155 16.95 2.19 6.56
N ALA A 156 17.42 1.28 7.43
CA ALA A 156 17.73 -0.09 7.05
C ALA A 156 16.48 -0.85 6.58
N TYR A 157 15.37 -0.68 7.29
CA TYR A 157 14.09 -1.28 6.90
C TYR A 157 13.60 -0.82 5.51
N ILE A 158 13.65 0.49 5.25
CA ILE A 158 13.26 1.03 3.92
C ILE A 158 14.22 0.55 2.84
N ALA A 159 15.55 0.59 3.09
CA ALA A 159 16.53 0.11 2.13
C ALA A 159 16.27 -1.35 1.74
N LYS A 160 16.03 -2.21 2.73
CA LYS A 160 15.69 -3.62 2.49
C LYS A 160 14.44 -3.78 1.62
N GLN A 161 13.35 -3.05 1.94
CA GLN A 161 12.13 -3.13 1.14
C GLN A 161 12.34 -2.71 -0.32
N LEU A 162 13.08 -1.63 -0.54
CA LEU A 162 13.33 -1.11 -1.89
C LEU A 162 14.25 -2.01 -2.71
N THR A 163 15.22 -2.69 -2.09
CA THR A 163 16.22 -3.49 -2.81
C THR A 163 15.85 -4.98 -2.94
N GLU A 164 15.05 -5.52 -2.02
CA GLU A 164 14.79 -6.95 -1.95
C GLU A 164 13.31 -7.29 -2.23
N GLU A 165 12.36 -6.46 -1.77
CA GLU A 165 10.94 -6.79 -1.81
C GLU A 165 10.19 -6.14 -2.97
N THR A 166 10.58 -4.93 -3.38
CA THR A 166 9.86 -4.14 -4.38
C THR A 166 10.38 -4.41 -5.79
N TRP A 167 9.47 -4.60 -6.74
CA TRP A 167 9.82 -4.77 -8.15
C TRP A 167 10.46 -3.49 -8.72
N GLU A 168 11.50 -3.65 -9.54
CA GLU A 168 12.17 -2.52 -10.21
C GLU A 168 11.17 -1.66 -11.01
N SER A 169 10.19 -2.28 -11.64
CA SER A 169 9.14 -1.59 -12.39
C SER A 169 8.25 -0.68 -11.53
N GLU A 170 8.08 -0.99 -10.25
CA GLU A 170 7.33 -0.15 -9.29
C GLU A 170 8.15 1.05 -8.82
N LEU A 171 9.48 0.96 -8.88
CA LEU A 171 10.40 2.02 -8.49
C LEU A 171 10.68 3.04 -9.60
N ARG A 172 10.14 2.82 -10.80
CA ARG A 172 10.32 3.75 -11.92
C ARG A 172 9.73 5.11 -11.61
N LEU A 173 10.48 6.14 -11.94
CA LEU A 173 10.07 7.53 -11.71
C LEU A 173 9.03 8.01 -12.73
N GLU A 174 9.07 7.45 -13.93
CA GLU A 174 8.10 7.71 -14.97
C GLU A 174 7.31 6.43 -15.25
N CYS A 175 5.99 6.54 -15.21
CA CYS A 175 5.07 5.41 -15.40
C CYS A 175 5.40 4.20 -14.52
N PRO A 176 5.47 4.36 -13.18
CA PRO A 176 5.71 3.23 -12.30
C PRO A 176 4.61 2.19 -12.45
N HIS A 177 4.98 0.93 -12.40
CA HIS A 177 4.01 -0.14 -12.35
C HIS A 177 3.21 -0.04 -11.03
N LYS A 178 1.92 -0.24 -11.10
CA LYS A 178 1.05 -0.22 -9.93
C LYS A 178 1.24 -1.49 -9.10
N HIS A 179 1.46 -1.36 -7.80
CA HIS A 179 1.41 -2.49 -6.88
C HIS A 179 -0.01 -3.08 -6.82
N TYR A 180 -0.13 -4.38 -6.97
CA TYR A 180 -1.43 -5.05 -6.96
C TYR A 180 -1.97 -5.19 -5.54
N VAL A 181 -3.25 -4.84 -5.38
CA VAL A 181 -4.01 -5.06 -4.14
C VAL A 181 -5.25 -5.87 -4.49
N ASN A 182 -5.36 -7.04 -3.90
CA ASN A 182 -6.46 -7.97 -4.12
C ASN A 182 -7.25 -8.17 -2.82
N MET A 183 -8.37 -8.85 -2.89
CA MET A 183 -9.17 -9.22 -1.72
C MET A 183 -9.51 -10.71 -1.75
N THR A 184 -9.74 -11.29 -0.57
CA THR A 184 -10.26 -12.67 -0.50
C THR A 184 -11.70 -12.73 -1.03
N PRO A 185 -12.16 -13.92 -1.48
CA PRO A 185 -13.56 -14.11 -1.87
C PRO A 185 -14.55 -13.68 -0.78
N ALA A 186 -14.25 -13.92 0.49
CA ALA A 186 -15.09 -13.51 1.62
C ALA A 186 -15.25 -11.98 1.71
N VAL A 187 -14.18 -11.23 1.49
CA VAL A 187 -14.22 -9.77 1.45
C VAL A 187 -15.02 -9.28 0.25
N ALA A 188 -14.79 -9.89 -0.93
CA ALA A 188 -15.50 -9.54 -2.16
C ALA A 188 -17.01 -9.79 -2.05
N GLU A 189 -17.42 -10.93 -1.50
CA GLU A 189 -18.80 -11.28 -1.26
C GLU A 189 -19.47 -10.33 -0.26
N CYS A 190 -18.81 -10.05 0.87
CA CYS A 190 -19.31 -9.09 1.84
C CYS A 190 -19.55 -7.71 1.21
N ARG A 191 -18.58 -7.23 0.41
CA ARG A 191 -18.68 -5.95 -0.30
C ARG A 191 -19.84 -5.94 -1.27
N SER A 192 -19.96 -6.97 -2.11
CA SER A 192 -21.02 -7.07 -3.14
C SER A 192 -22.40 -7.16 -2.52
N ARG A 193 -22.57 -7.98 -1.48
CA ARG A 193 -23.84 -8.11 -0.75
C ARG A 193 -24.27 -6.77 -0.15
N MET A 194 -23.39 -6.11 0.60
CA MET A 194 -23.73 -4.83 1.23
C MET A 194 -23.98 -3.73 0.20
N TYR A 195 -23.29 -3.74 -0.92
CA TYR A 195 -23.53 -2.80 -1.99
C TYR A 195 -24.93 -3.01 -2.60
N ALA A 196 -25.32 -4.25 -2.86
CA ALA A 196 -26.64 -4.60 -3.37
C ALA A 196 -27.75 -4.23 -2.38
N GLU A 197 -27.58 -4.51 -1.08
CA GLU A 197 -28.54 -4.13 -0.03
C GLU A 197 -28.78 -2.60 0.00
N LEU A 198 -27.73 -1.80 -0.13
CA LEU A 198 -27.81 -0.34 -0.09
C LEU A 198 -28.44 0.28 -1.35
N HIS A 199 -28.38 -0.42 -2.48
CA HIS A 199 -28.95 0.05 -3.76
C HIS A 199 -30.23 -0.68 -4.16
N GLY A 200 -30.93 -1.33 -3.21
CA GLY A 200 -32.21 -1.98 -3.43
C GLY A 200 -32.15 -3.20 -4.36
N GLY A 201 -31.03 -3.91 -4.37
CA GLY A 201 -30.85 -5.12 -5.20
C GLY A 201 -30.73 -4.85 -6.71
N LYS A 202 -30.63 -3.61 -7.12
CA LYS A 202 -30.31 -3.24 -8.52
C LYS A 202 -28.79 -3.22 -8.70
N VAL A 203 -28.26 -4.32 -9.18
CA VAL A 203 -26.88 -4.46 -9.67
C VAL A 203 -26.94 -4.74 -11.16
#